data_f2df8ce0eeb81bd57e39a6c914add1b8
#
_entry.id   f2df8ce0eeb81bd57e39a6c914add1b8
#
_cell.length_a   1.000
_cell.length_b   1.000
_cell.length_c   1.000
_cell.angle_alpha   90.00
_cell.angle_beta   90.00
_cell.angle_gamma   90.00
#
_symmetry.space_group_name_H-M   'P 1'
#
loop_
_entity.id
_entity.type
_entity.pdbx_description
1 polymer ?
#
loop_
_entity_poly.entity_id
_entity_poly.type
_entity_poly.pdbx_seq_one_letter_code
_entity_poly.pdbx_strand_id
1 'polypeptide(L)' 'MSIIQFNPQQMAEIELFLDTLPELEGLAPAELEQMRDKVQSLIDRLNALEPKNENSEAYDDWADLHEDLEDVLDEILDMQ' A
#
# COMPACT_ATOMS: atom_id res chain seq x y z
N MET A 1 15.79 -3.01 24.78
CA MET A 1 15.66 -2.46 23.42
C MET A 1 14.36 -2.87 22.78
N SER A 2 13.64 -1.94 22.25
CA SER A 2 12.38 -2.28 21.59
C SER A 2 12.64 -2.70 20.16
N ILE A 3 11.89 -3.68 19.71
CA ILE A 3 11.91 -4.09 18.33
C ILE A 3 10.83 -3.28 17.62
N ILE A 4 11.24 -2.50 16.67
CA ILE A 4 10.31 -1.72 15.89
C ILE A 4 9.83 -2.59 14.74
N GLN A 5 8.61 -3.04 14.83
CA GLN A 5 8.02 -3.84 13.76
C GLN A 5 7.36 -2.98 12.72
N PHE A 6 6.93 -1.81 13.16
CA PHE A 6 6.32 -0.83 12.29
C PHE A 6 7.42 0.16 11.88
N ASN A 7 7.69 0.24 10.59
CA ASN A 7 8.73 1.12 10.07
C ASN A 7 8.09 2.40 9.53
N PRO A 8 8.22 3.54 10.25
CA PRO A 8 7.60 4.79 9.81
C PRO A 8 8.08 5.27 8.45
N GLN A 9 9.32 4.98 8.12
CA GLN A 9 9.89 5.41 6.84
C GLN A 9 9.23 4.67 5.68
N GLN A 10 9.03 3.36 5.81
CA GLN A 10 8.35 2.59 4.77
C GLN A 10 6.88 2.97 4.67
N MET A 11 6.25 3.26 5.79
CA MET A 11 4.87 3.73 5.78
C MET A 11 4.75 5.07 5.06
N ALA A 12 5.69 5.97 5.29
CA ALA A 12 5.70 7.26 4.62
C ALA A 12 5.89 7.10 3.10
N GLU A 13 6.71 6.15 2.68
CA GLU A 13 6.88 5.86 1.25
C GLU A 13 5.58 5.38 0.61
N ILE A 14 4.84 4.53 1.32
CA ILE A 14 3.57 4.03 0.83
C ILE A 14 2.55 5.16 0.75
N GLU A 15 2.48 6.01 1.78
CA GLU A 15 1.60 7.17 1.77
C GLU A 15 1.91 8.10 0.61
N LEU A 16 3.18 8.35 0.36
CA LEU A 16 3.58 9.20 -0.75
C LEU A 16 3.19 8.60 -2.09
N PHE A 17 3.35 7.29 -2.23
CA PHE A 17 2.93 6.59 -3.43
C PHE A 17 1.44 6.79 -3.68
N LEU A 18 0.61 6.64 -2.63
CA LEU A 18 -0.83 6.81 -2.74
C LEU A 18 -1.20 8.27 -3.07
N ASP A 19 -0.50 9.23 -2.45
CA ASP A 19 -0.76 10.65 -2.68
C ASP A 19 -0.39 11.10 -4.08
N THR A 20 0.57 10.44 -4.70
CA THR A 20 1.06 10.82 -6.03
C THR A 20 0.57 9.88 -7.12
N LEU A 21 -0.45 9.06 -6.83
CA LEU A 21 -1.01 8.15 -7.81
C LEU A 21 -1.56 8.90 -9.02
N PRO A 22 -1.19 8.49 -10.24
CA PRO A 22 -1.81 9.06 -11.44
C PRO A 22 -3.23 8.55 -11.60
N GLU A 23 -3.99 9.18 -12.48
CA GLU A 23 -5.31 8.68 -12.81
C GLU A 23 -5.17 7.37 -13.59
N LEU A 24 -5.75 6.31 -13.04
CA LEU A 24 -5.63 4.99 -13.64
C LEU A 24 -6.25 4.93 -15.03
N GLU A 25 -7.30 5.68 -15.25
CA GLU A 25 -7.99 5.72 -16.53
C GLU A 25 -7.10 6.24 -17.67
N GLY A 26 -6.10 7.04 -17.33
CA GLY A 26 -5.19 7.60 -18.32
C GLY A 26 -3.99 6.70 -18.62
N LEU A 27 -3.87 5.56 -17.97
CA LEU A 27 -2.72 4.70 -18.15
C LEU A 27 -2.90 3.70 -19.28
N ALA A 28 -1.82 3.45 -20.01
CA ALA A 28 -1.79 2.39 -21.02
C ALA A 28 -1.84 1.01 -20.33
N PRO A 29 -2.26 -0.05 -21.05
CA PRO A 29 -2.32 -1.39 -20.43
C PRO A 29 -1.00 -1.86 -19.82
N ALA A 30 0.13 -1.55 -20.45
CA ALA A 30 1.44 -1.90 -19.90
C ALA A 30 1.72 -1.14 -18.62
N GLU A 31 1.30 0.12 -18.55
CA GLU A 31 1.48 0.93 -17.34
C GLU A 31 0.59 0.44 -16.21
N LEU A 32 -0.63 0.01 -16.52
CA LEU A 32 -1.52 -0.58 -15.52
C LEU A 32 -0.93 -1.86 -14.94
N GLU A 33 -0.31 -2.68 -15.79
CA GLU A 33 0.34 -3.90 -15.33
C GLU A 33 1.52 -3.60 -14.40
N GLN A 34 2.33 -2.62 -14.74
CA GLN A 34 3.43 -2.17 -13.88
C GLN A 34 2.91 -1.62 -12.55
N MET A 35 1.84 -0.86 -12.60
CA MET A 35 1.21 -0.32 -11.40
C MET A 35 0.68 -1.42 -10.52
N ARG A 36 0.05 -2.44 -11.12
CA ARG A 36 -0.44 -3.61 -10.38
C ARG A 36 0.70 -4.30 -9.64
N ASP A 37 1.81 -4.53 -10.32
CA ASP A 37 2.96 -5.19 -9.72
C ASP A 37 3.53 -4.34 -8.57
N LYS A 38 3.57 -3.02 -8.75
CA LYS A 38 4.05 -2.12 -7.72
C LYS A 38 3.14 -2.16 -6.49
N VAL A 39 1.83 -2.07 -6.70
CA VAL A 39 0.87 -2.10 -5.60
C VAL A 39 0.93 -3.44 -4.88
N GLN A 40 1.00 -4.53 -5.61
CA GLN A 40 1.11 -5.86 -5.01
C GLN A 40 2.37 -5.98 -4.16
N SER A 41 3.48 -5.47 -4.66
CA SER A 41 4.73 -5.47 -3.91
C SER A 41 4.62 -4.66 -2.61
N LEU A 42 3.93 -3.51 -2.67
CA LEU A 42 3.72 -2.69 -1.47
C LEU A 42 2.80 -3.39 -0.47
N ILE A 43 1.77 -4.07 -0.94
CA ILE A 43 0.89 -4.85 -0.07
C ILE A 43 1.69 -5.95 0.64
N ASP A 44 2.55 -6.65 -0.09
CA ASP A 44 3.38 -7.71 0.48
C ASP A 44 4.32 -7.16 1.55
N ARG A 45 4.93 -6.01 1.30
CA ARG A 45 5.77 -5.34 2.30
C ARG A 45 4.97 -4.94 3.52
N LEU A 46 3.78 -4.40 3.29
CA LEU A 46 2.91 -3.95 4.36
C LEU A 46 2.47 -5.13 5.23
N ASN A 47 2.18 -6.27 4.62
CA ASN A 47 1.84 -7.47 5.37
C ASN A 47 2.96 -7.90 6.31
N ALA A 48 4.20 -7.74 5.87
CA ALA A 48 5.37 -8.06 6.70
C ALA A 48 5.56 -7.08 7.85
N LEU A 49 4.95 -5.90 7.76
CA LEU A 49 5.06 -4.84 8.76
C LEU A 49 3.87 -4.79 9.72
N GLU A 50 2.98 -5.75 9.64
CA GLU A 50 1.77 -5.74 10.45
C GLU A 50 2.09 -5.61 11.94
N PRO A 51 1.58 -4.57 12.62
CA PRO A 51 1.80 -4.42 14.07
C PRO A 51 1.12 -5.56 14.82
N LYS A 52 1.74 -6.01 15.90
CA LYS A 52 1.18 -7.10 16.70
C LYS A 52 0.04 -6.67 17.60
N ASN A 53 0.02 -5.40 17.98
CA ASN A 53 -1.01 -4.88 18.87
C ASN A 53 -2.12 -4.24 18.07
N GLU A 54 -3.23 -4.94 17.94
CA GLU A 54 -4.39 -4.49 17.17
C GLU A 54 -5.04 -3.24 17.75
N ASN A 55 -4.76 -2.92 19.00
CA ASN A 55 -5.34 -1.76 19.65
C ASN A 55 -4.43 -0.52 19.59
N SER A 56 -3.31 -0.60 18.89
CA SER A 56 -2.38 0.52 18.80
C SER A 56 -2.73 1.45 17.64
N GLU A 57 -2.28 2.71 17.74
CA GLU A 57 -2.41 3.65 16.64
C GLU A 57 -1.63 3.18 15.42
N ALA A 58 -0.51 2.51 15.64
CA ALA A 58 0.29 1.95 14.55
C ALA A 58 -0.51 0.94 13.74
N TYR A 59 -1.31 0.13 14.41
CA TYR A 59 -2.16 -0.83 13.73
C TYR A 59 -3.23 -0.13 12.89
N ASP A 60 -3.84 0.91 13.45
CA ASP A 60 -4.86 1.67 12.72
C ASP A 60 -4.27 2.31 11.46
N ASP A 61 -3.10 2.91 11.56
CA ASP A 61 -2.42 3.50 10.41
C ASP A 61 -2.05 2.44 9.38
N TRP A 62 -1.56 1.31 9.85
CA TRP A 62 -1.23 0.18 8.98
C TRP A 62 -2.46 -0.32 8.23
N ALA A 63 -3.57 -0.50 8.95
CA ALA A 63 -4.81 -1.01 8.37
C ALA A 63 -5.36 -0.06 7.31
N ASP A 64 -5.30 1.25 7.56
CA ASP A 64 -5.76 2.25 6.60
C ASP A 64 -4.96 2.18 5.31
N LEU A 65 -3.63 2.10 5.41
CA LEU A 65 -2.78 1.99 4.24
C LEU A 65 -3.02 0.69 3.48
N HIS A 66 -3.19 -0.39 4.21
CA HIS A 66 -3.48 -1.69 3.61
C HIS A 66 -4.78 -1.65 2.81
N GLU A 67 -5.81 -1.06 3.38
CA GLU A 67 -7.10 -0.91 2.72
C GLU A 67 -6.99 -0.04 1.47
N ASP A 68 -6.29 1.07 1.57
CA ASP A 68 -6.09 1.97 0.43
C ASP A 68 -5.37 1.28 -0.71
N LEU A 69 -4.32 0.50 -0.41
CA LEU A 69 -3.60 -0.23 -1.43
C LEU A 69 -4.47 -1.31 -2.08
N GLU A 70 -5.28 -2.00 -1.28
CA GLU A 70 -6.18 -3.01 -1.82
C GLU A 70 -7.24 -2.40 -2.73
N ASP A 71 -7.76 -1.22 -2.37
CA ASP A 71 -8.71 -0.50 -3.21
C ASP A 71 -8.09 -0.13 -4.56
N VAL A 72 -6.85 0.34 -4.54
CA VAL A 72 -6.14 0.67 -5.78
C VAL A 72 -5.95 -0.59 -6.63
N LEU A 73 -5.57 -1.69 -6.00
CA LEU A 73 -5.39 -2.95 -6.72
C LEU A 73 -6.69 -3.40 -7.37
N ASP A 74 -7.80 -3.32 -6.65
CA ASP A 74 -9.10 -3.69 -7.19
C ASP A 74 -9.47 -2.84 -8.41
N GLU A 75 -9.22 -1.53 -8.34
CA GLU A 75 -9.48 -0.66 -9.48
C GLU A 75 -8.64 -1.05 -10.69
N ILE A 76 -7.37 -1.36 -10.48
CA ILE A 76 -6.49 -1.77 -11.56
C ILE A 76 -7.00 -3.06 -12.20
N LEU A 77 -7.40 -4.02 -11.37
CA LEU A 77 -7.90 -5.30 -11.86
C LEU A 77 -9.20 -5.12 -12.66
N ASP A 78 -10.05 -4.20 -12.24
CA ASP A 78 -11.28 -3.90 -12.95
C ASP A 78 -11.02 -3.29 -14.33
N MET A 79 -9.90 -2.60 -14.48
CA MET A 79 -9.52 -1.97 -15.74
C MET A 79 -8.79 -2.92 -16.69
N GLN A 80 -8.32 -4.01 -16.16
CA GLN A 80 -7.67 -5.05 -16.94
C GLN A 80 -8.70 -6.11 -17.35
#